data_a79d6cbf3151da6740f7cf4207ee78b9
#
_entry.id   a79d6cbf3151da6740f7cf4207ee78b9
#
_cell.length_a   1.000
_cell.length_b   1.000
_cell.length_c   1.000
_cell.angle_alpha   90.00
_cell.angle_beta   90.00
_cell.angle_gamma   90.00
#
_symmetry.space_group_name_H-M   'P 1'
#
loop_
_entity.id
_entity.type
_entity.pdbx_description
1 polymer ?
#
loop_
_entity_poly.entity_id
_entity_poly.type
_entity_poly.pdbx_seq_one_letter_code
_entity_poly.pdbx_strand_id
1 'polypeptide(L)'
;MMMAPYSYVAGLEGKTREEALNEIKELRKEIKRLRAAIEEEVHSAEWRHSPSPDVRIRVYYDYIDAAKKYFKEQGWEYEPSQEERRDTEFNERLELIKSIDIAISAPTSLRGSVARRFMFNGEEVEVRPFFSLKPPVIEDVSLKIIEERTKSEIIDELREIHMGRWKHKNRIIHGFVLDGTEWSVKIRYSDGKTTMFSGINSYPFNFADFLELMKIDW
;
A
#
# COMPACT_ATOMS: atom_id res chain seq x y z
N MET A 1 -8.57 -10.86 21.31
CA MET A 1 -7.15 -11.24 21.18
C MET A 1 -6.96 -11.75 19.76
N MET A 2 -6.00 -11.22 18.99
CA MET A 2 -5.70 -11.76 17.67
C MET A 2 -4.87 -13.03 17.82
N MET A 3 -5.19 -14.03 17.03
CA MET A 3 -4.48 -15.32 17.05
C MET A 3 -3.36 -15.34 16.01
N ALA A 4 -2.44 -16.26 16.11
CA ALA A 4 -1.43 -16.45 15.07
C ALA A 4 -2.08 -17.05 13.79
N PRO A 5 -1.53 -16.81 12.58
CA PRO A 5 -2.10 -17.34 11.33
C PRO A 5 -2.30 -18.86 11.32
N TYR A 6 -1.39 -19.62 11.93
CA TYR A 6 -1.53 -21.08 12.03
C TYR A 6 -2.74 -21.50 12.91
N SER A 7 -3.05 -20.72 13.96
CA SER A 7 -4.23 -20.98 14.79
C SER A 7 -5.54 -20.68 14.04
N TYR A 8 -5.51 -19.70 13.14
CA TYR A 8 -6.64 -19.43 12.24
C TYR A 8 -6.86 -20.61 11.29
N VAL A 9 -5.79 -21.14 10.68
CA VAL A 9 -5.86 -22.31 9.79
C VAL A 9 -6.35 -23.54 10.54
N ALA A 10 -5.88 -23.79 11.77
CA ALA A 10 -6.40 -24.87 12.61
C ALA A 10 -7.93 -24.79 12.84
N GLY A 11 -8.48 -23.56 12.88
CA GLY A 11 -9.93 -23.34 12.93
C GLY A 11 -10.67 -23.66 11.61
N LEU A 12 -9.95 -23.86 10.49
CA LEU A 12 -10.51 -24.32 9.21
C LEU A 12 -10.52 -25.84 9.07
N GLU A 13 -9.74 -26.56 9.90
CA GLU A 13 -9.69 -28.02 9.89
C GLU A 13 -11.09 -28.62 10.16
N GLY A 14 -11.45 -29.61 9.38
CA GLY A 14 -12.77 -30.26 9.46
C GLY A 14 -13.92 -29.49 8.81
N LYS A 15 -13.70 -28.26 8.33
CA LYS A 15 -14.70 -27.53 7.55
C LYS A 15 -14.72 -27.97 6.10
N THR A 16 -15.87 -27.82 5.45
CA THR A 16 -16.00 -27.95 4.02
C THR A 16 -15.34 -26.76 3.31
N ARG A 17 -15.01 -26.93 2.03
CA ARG A 17 -14.50 -25.84 1.18
C ARG A 17 -15.40 -24.59 1.23
N GLU A 18 -16.72 -24.81 1.22
CA GLU A 18 -17.68 -23.71 1.21
C GLU A 18 -17.68 -22.94 2.53
N GLU A 19 -17.65 -23.63 3.66
CA GLU A 19 -17.54 -23.02 4.98
C GLU A 19 -16.24 -22.22 5.12
N ALA A 20 -15.11 -22.77 4.69
CA ALA A 20 -13.83 -22.08 4.71
C ALA A 20 -13.83 -20.84 3.78
N LEU A 21 -14.45 -20.90 2.60
CA LEU A 21 -14.63 -19.74 1.73
C LEU A 21 -15.50 -18.65 2.37
N ASN A 22 -16.53 -19.02 3.12
CA ASN A 22 -17.36 -18.06 3.82
C ASN A 22 -16.59 -17.33 4.93
N GLU A 23 -15.72 -18.01 5.66
CA GLU A 23 -14.82 -17.39 6.63
C GLU A 23 -13.93 -16.32 5.97
N ILE A 24 -13.32 -16.65 4.82
CA ILE A 24 -12.48 -15.70 4.07
C ILE A 24 -13.31 -14.50 3.57
N LYS A 25 -14.56 -14.72 3.14
CA LYS A 25 -15.47 -13.64 2.76
C LYS A 25 -15.76 -12.69 3.93
N GLU A 26 -15.96 -13.21 5.13
CA GLU A 26 -16.17 -12.38 6.33
C GLU A 26 -14.92 -11.57 6.68
N LEU A 27 -13.72 -12.16 6.61
CA LEU A 27 -12.47 -11.40 6.78
C LEU A 27 -12.35 -10.25 5.76
N ARG A 28 -12.67 -10.52 4.49
CA ARG A 28 -12.65 -9.48 3.43
C ARG A 28 -13.65 -8.36 3.71
N LYS A 29 -14.83 -8.67 4.22
CA LYS A 29 -15.83 -7.66 4.62
C LYS A 29 -15.30 -6.79 5.76
N GLU A 30 -14.70 -7.42 6.76
CA GLU A 30 -14.16 -6.71 7.91
C GLU A 30 -12.96 -5.82 7.53
N ILE A 31 -12.05 -6.32 6.67
CA ILE A 31 -10.97 -5.51 6.09
C ILE A 31 -11.56 -4.28 5.37
N LYS A 32 -12.56 -4.49 4.51
CA LYS A 32 -13.21 -3.39 3.77
C LYS A 32 -13.84 -2.36 4.72
N ARG A 33 -14.51 -2.82 5.79
CA ARG A 33 -15.09 -1.95 6.82
C ARG A 33 -14.04 -1.13 7.54
N LEU A 34 -12.96 -1.78 8.00
CA LEU A 34 -11.87 -1.11 8.70
C LEU A 34 -11.16 -0.10 7.80
N ARG A 35 -10.88 -0.46 6.56
CA ARG A 35 -10.26 0.45 5.60
C ARG A 35 -11.15 1.66 5.33
N ALA A 36 -12.44 1.47 5.13
CA ALA A 36 -13.35 2.61 4.98
C ALA A 36 -13.29 3.53 6.21
N ALA A 37 -13.33 2.96 7.41
CA ALA A 37 -13.29 3.74 8.64
C ALA A 37 -12.00 4.57 8.81
N ILE A 38 -10.83 4.08 8.39
CA ILE A 38 -9.56 4.79 8.57
C ILE A 38 -9.10 5.59 7.36
N GLU A 39 -9.54 5.20 6.15
CA GLU A 39 -9.14 5.86 4.91
C GLU A 39 -10.14 6.97 4.49
N GLU A 40 -11.38 6.97 5.01
CA GLU A 40 -12.46 7.84 4.57
C GLU A 40 -13.05 8.74 5.69
N GLU A 41 -12.67 8.52 6.94
CA GLU A 41 -13.14 9.28 8.11
C GLU A 41 -12.02 10.06 8.79
N VAL A 42 -12.25 11.33 9.10
CA VAL A 42 -11.23 12.20 9.76
C VAL A 42 -10.87 11.71 11.16
N HIS A 43 -11.87 11.27 11.94
CA HIS A 43 -11.69 10.88 13.33
C HIS A 43 -12.41 9.56 13.62
N SER A 44 -11.95 8.50 12.97
CA SER A 44 -12.55 7.19 13.18
C SER A 44 -12.38 6.70 14.62
N ALA A 45 -13.47 6.23 15.22
CA ALA A 45 -13.45 5.61 16.54
C ALA A 45 -12.62 4.30 16.56
N GLU A 46 -12.37 3.69 15.41
CA GLU A 46 -11.57 2.45 15.28
C GLU A 46 -10.15 2.61 15.83
N TRP A 47 -9.56 3.81 15.75
CA TRP A 47 -8.23 4.10 16.33
C TRP A 47 -8.17 4.00 17.86
N ARG A 48 -9.32 3.95 18.53
CA ARG A 48 -9.40 3.76 19.99
C ARG A 48 -9.36 2.30 20.42
N HIS A 49 -9.46 1.38 19.47
CA HIS A 49 -9.41 -0.05 19.73
C HIS A 49 -7.98 -0.58 19.73
N SER A 50 -7.71 -1.58 20.56
CA SER A 50 -6.45 -2.31 20.58
C SER A 50 -6.70 -3.76 20.16
N PRO A 51 -5.97 -4.31 19.19
CA PRO A 51 -4.97 -3.64 18.34
C PRO A 51 -5.58 -2.56 17.42
N SER A 52 -4.73 -1.62 16.97
CA SER A 52 -5.14 -0.57 16.03
C SER A 52 -5.68 -1.13 14.71
N PRO A 53 -6.53 -0.41 13.98
CA PRO A 53 -7.21 -0.93 12.81
C PRO A 53 -6.24 -1.33 11.68
N ASP A 54 -5.13 -0.63 11.50
CA ASP A 54 -4.08 -0.98 10.53
C ASP A 54 -3.42 -2.33 10.87
N VAL A 55 -3.10 -2.59 12.14
CA VAL A 55 -2.60 -3.89 12.60
C VAL A 55 -3.64 -4.99 12.37
N ARG A 56 -4.91 -4.72 12.66
CA ARG A 56 -5.99 -5.69 12.43
C ARG A 56 -6.11 -6.03 10.94
N ILE A 57 -6.03 -5.04 10.05
CA ILE A 57 -6.08 -5.24 8.60
C ILE A 57 -4.93 -6.15 8.15
N ARG A 58 -3.69 -5.88 8.61
CA ARG A 58 -2.52 -6.71 8.27
C ARG A 58 -2.72 -8.16 8.70
N VAL A 59 -3.09 -8.38 9.95
CA VAL A 59 -3.32 -9.75 10.47
C VAL A 59 -4.44 -10.46 9.73
N TYR A 60 -5.49 -9.78 9.28
CA TYR A 60 -6.54 -10.40 8.47
C TYR A 60 -6.04 -10.78 7.07
N TYR A 61 -5.15 -9.99 6.48
CA TYR A 61 -4.48 -10.41 5.24
C TYR A 61 -3.59 -11.63 5.48
N ASP A 62 -2.84 -11.69 6.58
CA ASP A 62 -2.04 -12.88 6.94
C ASP A 62 -2.92 -14.13 7.09
N TYR A 63 -4.12 -13.99 7.66
CA TYR A 63 -5.08 -15.09 7.75
C TYR A 63 -5.56 -15.55 6.38
N ILE A 64 -5.86 -14.62 5.48
CA ILE A 64 -6.25 -14.95 4.11
C ILE A 64 -5.11 -15.67 3.37
N ASP A 65 -3.87 -15.21 3.52
CA ASP A 65 -2.71 -15.82 2.87
C ASP A 65 -2.39 -17.21 3.45
N ALA A 66 -2.57 -17.40 4.76
CA ALA A 66 -2.48 -18.71 5.39
C ALA A 66 -3.60 -19.67 4.90
N ALA A 67 -4.83 -19.14 4.78
CA ALA A 67 -5.94 -19.92 4.23
C ALA A 67 -5.72 -20.34 2.78
N LYS A 68 -5.13 -19.47 1.93
CA LYS A 68 -4.77 -19.84 0.54
C LYS A 68 -3.81 -21.02 0.50
N LYS A 69 -2.80 -21.04 1.39
CA LYS A 69 -1.85 -22.17 1.50
C LYS A 69 -2.60 -23.44 1.89
N TYR A 70 -3.47 -23.35 2.90
CA TYR A 70 -4.32 -24.47 3.33
C TYR A 70 -5.22 -25.00 2.21
N PHE A 71 -5.87 -24.09 1.42
CA PHE A 71 -6.67 -24.50 0.27
C PHE A 71 -5.86 -25.29 -0.75
N LYS A 72 -4.64 -24.82 -1.03
CA LYS A 72 -3.71 -25.53 -1.94
C LYS A 72 -3.35 -26.92 -1.42
N GLU A 73 -3.10 -27.07 -0.12
CA GLU A 73 -2.79 -28.35 0.53
C GLU A 73 -3.96 -29.32 0.49
N GLN A 74 -5.20 -28.80 0.61
CA GLN A 74 -6.43 -29.60 0.48
C GLN A 74 -6.82 -29.90 -0.98
N GLY A 75 -6.08 -29.39 -1.97
CA GLY A 75 -6.45 -29.49 -3.38
C GLY A 75 -7.72 -28.71 -3.74
N TRP A 76 -8.09 -27.73 -2.96
CA TRP A 76 -9.26 -26.88 -3.20
C TRP A 76 -8.91 -25.70 -4.10
N GLU A 77 -9.80 -25.40 -5.03
CA GLU A 77 -9.69 -24.19 -5.84
C GLU A 77 -10.03 -22.94 -5.01
N TYR A 78 -9.14 -21.96 -5.05
CA TYR A 78 -9.32 -20.65 -4.45
C TYR A 78 -9.56 -19.60 -5.53
N GLU A 79 -10.66 -18.86 -5.43
CA GLU A 79 -10.94 -17.75 -6.33
C GLU A 79 -10.46 -16.42 -5.73
N PRO A 80 -9.43 -15.78 -6.33
CA PRO A 80 -8.94 -14.48 -5.87
C PRO A 80 -10.01 -13.40 -6.00
N SER A 81 -10.07 -12.51 -5.02
CA SER A 81 -10.88 -11.29 -5.12
C SER A 81 -10.35 -10.36 -6.21
N GLN A 82 -11.17 -9.37 -6.60
CA GLN A 82 -10.72 -8.34 -7.54
C GLN A 82 -9.51 -7.54 -7.00
N GLU A 83 -9.46 -7.30 -5.70
CA GLU A 83 -8.35 -6.62 -5.04
C GLU A 83 -7.06 -7.45 -5.13
N GLU A 84 -7.13 -8.76 -4.86
CA GLU A 84 -5.99 -9.66 -4.97
C GLU A 84 -5.49 -9.80 -6.41
N ARG A 85 -6.38 -9.84 -7.40
CA ARG A 85 -5.99 -9.84 -8.82
C ARG A 85 -5.25 -8.57 -9.20
N ARG A 86 -5.76 -7.40 -8.79
CA ARG A 86 -5.07 -6.12 -9.03
C ARG A 86 -3.69 -6.07 -8.37
N ASP A 87 -3.57 -6.64 -7.16
CA ASP A 87 -2.30 -6.68 -6.44
C ASP A 87 -1.29 -7.59 -7.15
N THR A 88 -1.73 -8.75 -7.63
CA THR A 88 -0.89 -9.64 -8.45
C THR A 88 -0.43 -8.95 -9.73
N GLU A 89 -1.35 -8.35 -10.49
CA GLU A 89 -1.04 -7.61 -11.72
C GLU A 89 -0.08 -6.44 -11.47
N PHE A 90 -0.24 -5.74 -10.34
CA PHE A 90 0.66 -4.67 -9.94
C PHE A 90 2.07 -5.21 -9.65
N ASN A 91 2.16 -6.27 -8.85
CA ASN A 91 3.44 -6.88 -8.45
C ASN A 91 4.21 -7.46 -9.65
N GLU A 92 3.52 -8.08 -10.61
CA GLU A 92 4.14 -8.56 -11.86
C GLU A 92 4.75 -7.41 -12.68
N ARG A 93 4.14 -6.21 -12.61
CA ARG A 93 4.63 -5.04 -13.35
C ARG A 93 5.82 -4.34 -12.69
N LEU A 94 6.11 -4.60 -11.42
CA LEU A 94 7.24 -3.98 -10.73
C LEU A 94 8.58 -4.24 -11.41
N GLU A 95 8.75 -5.38 -12.09
CA GLU A 95 9.95 -5.68 -12.87
C GLU A 95 10.20 -4.65 -13.99
N LEU A 96 9.14 -4.06 -14.52
CA LEU A 96 9.20 -3.05 -15.58
C LEU A 96 9.40 -1.63 -15.05
N ILE A 97 9.58 -1.47 -13.75
CA ILE A 97 9.68 -0.14 -13.14
C ILE A 97 10.87 0.65 -13.69
N LYS A 98 10.61 1.91 -14.04
CA LYS A 98 11.62 2.86 -14.53
C LYS A 98 11.82 4.02 -13.56
N SER A 99 10.75 4.50 -12.93
CA SER A 99 10.86 5.53 -11.90
C SER A 99 9.64 5.54 -10.97
N ILE A 100 9.87 6.01 -9.73
CA ILE A 100 8.82 6.34 -8.76
C ILE A 100 8.97 7.81 -8.40
N ASP A 101 7.93 8.60 -8.62
CA ASP A 101 7.83 9.97 -8.12
C ASP A 101 6.92 9.97 -6.88
N ILE A 102 7.40 10.53 -5.80
CA ILE A 102 6.66 10.68 -4.54
C ILE A 102 6.62 12.17 -4.22
N ALA A 103 5.44 12.72 -4.07
CA ALA A 103 5.24 14.11 -3.68
C ALA A 103 4.23 14.19 -2.55
N ILE A 104 4.58 14.93 -1.50
CA ILE A 104 3.73 15.22 -0.35
C ILE A 104 3.78 16.72 -0.12
N SER A 105 2.64 17.38 -0.17
CA SER A 105 2.51 18.82 0.06
C SER A 105 1.67 19.06 1.31
N ALA A 106 2.29 19.65 2.33
CA ALA A 106 1.64 20.00 3.59
C ALA A 106 2.01 21.47 3.95
N PRO A 107 1.46 22.45 3.23
CA PRO A 107 1.90 23.83 3.32
C PRO A 107 1.74 24.47 4.72
N THR A 108 0.83 23.96 5.53
CA THR A 108 0.60 24.42 6.91
C THR A 108 1.31 23.59 7.98
N SER A 109 1.98 22.49 7.55
CA SER A 109 2.76 21.64 8.46
C SER A 109 4.16 22.20 8.68
N LEU A 110 4.67 22.06 9.90
CA LEU A 110 6.09 22.32 10.21
C LEU A 110 7.06 21.44 9.43
N ARG A 111 6.58 20.30 8.93
CA ARG A 111 7.36 19.36 8.09
C ARG A 111 7.49 19.81 6.64
N GLY A 112 6.64 20.75 6.18
CA GLY A 112 6.68 21.29 4.83
C GLY A 112 6.27 20.30 3.74
N SER A 113 6.87 20.47 2.55
CA SER A 113 6.61 19.61 1.40
C SER A 113 7.84 18.76 1.06
N VAL A 114 7.60 17.53 0.65
CA VAL A 114 8.65 16.59 0.22
C VAL A 114 8.33 16.12 -1.19
N ALA A 115 9.35 16.12 -2.06
CA ALA A 115 9.25 15.48 -3.37
C ALA A 115 10.55 14.74 -3.69
N ARG A 116 10.44 13.46 -4.07
CA ARG A 116 11.54 12.56 -4.38
C ARG A 116 11.23 11.77 -5.65
N ARG A 117 12.21 11.65 -6.52
CA ARG A 117 12.17 10.75 -7.68
C ARG A 117 13.22 9.67 -7.51
N PHE A 118 12.78 8.43 -7.56
CA PHE A 118 13.63 7.25 -7.65
C PHE A 118 13.70 6.84 -9.10
N MET A 119 14.92 6.75 -9.65
CA MET A 119 15.19 6.33 -11.02
C MET A 119 15.94 5.01 -11.01
N PHE A 120 15.45 4.03 -11.75
CA PHE A 120 16.01 2.68 -11.81
C PHE A 120 16.79 2.51 -13.11
N ASN A 121 18.12 2.47 -13.01
CA ASN A 121 19.07 2.35 -14.13
C ASN A 121 19.80 0.99 -14.03
N GLY A 122 19.17 -0.08 -14.56
CA GLY A 122 19.61 -1.43 -14.24
C GLY A 122 19.34 -1.71 -12.76
N GLU A 123 20.33 -2.19 -12.03
CA GLU A 123 20.25 -2.41 -10.58
C GLU A 123 20.57 -1.15 -9.75
N GLU A 124 21.19 -0.13 -10.37
CA GLU A 124 21.49 1.13 -9.67
C GLU A 124 20.20 1.96 -9.50
N VAL A 125 20.01 2.49 -8.31
CA VAL A 125 18.87 3.37 -7.98
C VAL A 125 19.39 4.75 -7.61
N GLU A 126 18.93 5.72 -8.37
CA GLU A 126 19.27 7.14 -8.19
C GLU A 126 18.08 7.88 -7.60
N VAL A 127 18.31 8.63 -6.52
CA VAL A 127 17.27 9.44 -5.87
C VAL A 127 17.57 10.92 -6.10
N ARG A 128 16.56 11.64 -6.60
CA ARG A 128 16.65 13.09 -6.82
C ARG A 128 15.49 13.81 -6.12
N PRO A 129 15.74 14.95 -5.47
CA PRO A 129 14.68 15.86 -5.11
C PRO A 129 14.07 16.47 -6.38
N PHE A 130 12.77 16.74 -6.38
CA PHE A 130 12.13 17.55 -7.40
C PHE A 130 11.07 18.44 -6.76
N PHE A 131 10.78 19.59 -7.38
CA PHE A 131 9.72 20.48 -6.92
C PHE A 131 8.44 20.20 -7.72
N SER A 132 7.42 19.70 -7.02
CA SER A 132 6.11 19.39 -7.61
C SER A 132 5.04 20.36 -7.08
N LEU A 133 5.08 21.58 -7.53
CA LEU A 133 3.96 22.50 -7.32
C LEU A 133 3.56 23.10 -8.66
N LYS A 134 2.82 22.32 -9.46
CA LYS A 134 2.37 22.65 -10.82
C LYS A 134 3.51 22.81 -11.86
N PRO A 135 3.29 22.37 -13.13
CA PRO A 135 4.34 22.44 -14.15
C PRO A 135 4.82 23.88 -14.39
N PRO A 136 6.12 24.08 -14.69
CA PRO A 136 7.09 23.02 -14.96
C PRO A 136 7.73 22.47 -13.69
N VAL A 137 7.91 21.13 -13.68
CA VAL A 137 8.69 20.42 -12.64
C VAL A 137 10.15 20.86 -12.79
N ILE A 138 10.69 21.56 -11.82
CA ILE A 138 12.11 21.90 -11.77
C ILE A 138 12.81 20.76 -11.05
N GLU A 139 13.61 19.98 -11.78
CA GLU A 139 14.51 18.99 -11.21
C GLU A 139 15.81 19.69 -10.83
N ASP A 140 16.18 19.60 -9.55
CA ASP A 140 17.54 19.98 -9.15
C ASP A 140 18.46 18.81 -9.44
N VAL A 141 19.07 18.83 -10.63
CA VAL A 141 19.98 17.79 -11.13
C VAL A 141 21.27 17.73 -10.32
N SER A 142 21.58 18.79 -9.53
CA SER A 142 22.79 18.88 -8.73
C SER A 142 22.74 18.03 -7.45
N LEU A 143 21.54 17.69 -6.97
CA LEU A 143 21.33 16.90 -5.75
C LEU A 143 20.95 15.46 -6.10
N LYS A 144 21.92 14.70 -6.53
CA LYS A 144 21.79 13.27 -6.83
C LYS A 144 22.34 12.45 -5.65
N ILE A 145 21.53 11.50 -5.18
CA ILE A 145 21.93 10.51 -4.17
C ILE A 145 21.84 9.14 -4.82
N ILE A 146 22.87 8.31 -4.68
CA ILE A 146 22.79 6.90 -5.05
C ILE A 146 22.25 6.15 -3.85
N GLU A 147 21.14 5.44 -4.05
CA GLU A 147 20.55 4.56 -3.04
C GLU A 147 21.46 3.35 -2.84
N GLU A 148 21.62 2.93 -1.59
CA GLU A 148 22.47 1.77 -1.25
C GLU A 148 21.81 0.45 -1.69
N ARG A 149 20.47 0.41 -1.69
CA ARG A 149 19.71 -0.77 -2.14
C ARG A 149 19.66 -0.84 -3.65
N THR A 150 19.74 -2.05 -4.17
CA THR A 150 19.51 -2.35 -5.58
C THR A 150 18.04 -2.20 -5.98
N LYS A 151 17.79 -2.15 -7.29
CA LYS A 151 16.43 -2.21 -7.83
C LYS A 151 15.69 -3.44 -7.35
N SER A 152 16.33 -4.61 -7.39
CA SER A 152 15.73 -5.88 -6.99
C SER A 152 15.31 -5.88 -5.52
N GLU A 153 16.14 -5.37 -4.62
CA GLU A 153 15.81 -5.25 -3.20
C GLU A 153 14.61 -4.32 -2.96
N ILE A 154 14.56 -3.17 -3.62
CA ILE A 154 13.43 -2.25 -3.50
C ILE A 154 12.14 -2.87 -4.09
N ILE A 155 12.23 -3.61 -5.19
CA ILE A 155 11.08 -4.31 -5.77
C ILE A 155 10.53 -5.36 -4.80
N ASP A 156 11.40 -6.14 -4.16
CA ASP A 156 10.97 -7.16 -3.19
C ASP A 156 10.28 -6.52 -1.98
N GLU A 157 10.85 -5.45 -1.45
CA GLU A 157 10.22 -4.67 -0.37
C GLU A 157 8.87 -4.05 -0.81
N LEU A 158 8.77 -3.52 -2.04
CA LEU A 158 7.51 -2.97 -2.59
C LEU A 158 6.42 -4.04 -2.77
N ARG A 159 6.77 -5.28 -3.06
CA ARG A 159 5.82 -6.40 -3.11
C ARG A 159 5.16 -6.63 -1.76
N GLU A 160 5.91 -6.54 -0.67
CA GLU A 160 5.40 -6.69 0.70
C GLU A 160 4.44 -5.55 1.09
N ILE A 161 4.58 -4.36 0.49
CA ILE A 161 3.64 -3.24 0.70
C ILE A 161 2.26 -3.51 0.07
N HIS A 162 2.18 -4.37 -0.95
CA HIS A 162 0.92 -4.66 -1.62
C HIS A 162 0.19 -3.43 -2.16
N MET A 163 0.91 -2.54 -2.83
CA MET A 163 0.36 -1.28 -3.35
C MET A 163 -0.79 -1.49 -4.36
N GLY A 164 -0.86 -2.65 -5.02
CA GLY A 164 -1.98 -3.00 -5.89
C GLY A 164 -3.34 -3.05 -5.18
N ARG A 165 -3.34 -3.16 -3.84
CA ARG A 165 -4.53 -3.07 -2.99
C ARG A 165 -4.96 -1.63 -2.69
N TRP A 166 -4.15 -0.61 -3.02
CA TRP A 166 -4.49 0.78 -2.80
C TRP A 166 -5.60 1.27 -3.74
N LYS A 167 -6.36 2.26 -3.28
CA LYS A 167 -7.24 3.04 -4.16
C LYS A 167 -6.38 4.00 -4.98
N HIS A 168 -6.69 4.19 -6.26
CA HIS A 168 -5.99 5.18 -7.08
C HIS A 168 -6.20 6.61 -6.58
N LYS A 169 -7.37 6.87 -5.99
CA LYS A 169 -7.69 8.16 -5.36
C LYS A 169 -8.20 7.93 -3.94
N ASN A 170 -7.52 8.52 -2.98
CA ASN A 170 -7.89 8.50 -1.57
C ASN A 170 -8.44 9.87 -1.18
N ARG A 171 -9.59 9.91 -0.53
CA ARG A 171 -10.20 11.15 -0.06
C ARG A 171 -11.04 10.88 1.17
N ILE A 172 -11.08 11.85 2.05
CA ILE A 172 -12.05 11.87 3.15
C ILE A 172 -13.45 12.04 2.56
N ILE A 173 -14.36 11.18 2.96
CA ILE A 173 -15.79 11.22 2.58
C ILE A 173 -16.61 11.76 3.75
N HIS A 174 -16.21 11.42 4.97
CA HIS A 174 -16.89 11.80 6.20
C HIS A 174 -16.05 12.74 7.04
N GLY A 175 -16.59 13.91 7.36
CA GLY A 175 -15.95 14.95 8.15
C GLY A 175 -15.55 16.18 7.33
N PHE A 176 -15.12 17.23 8.04
CA PHE A 176 -14.74 18.50 7.45
C PHE A 176 -13.23 18.73 7.61
N VAL A 177 -12.55 19.03 6.51
CA VAL A 177 -11.11 19.29 6.49
C VAL A 177 -10.88 20.67 5.90
N LEU A 178 -10.32 21.59 6.70
CA LEU A 178 -10.05 22.98 6.31
C LEU A 178 -8.74 23.11 5.50
N ASP A 179 -7.68 22.45 5.97
CA ASP A 179 -6.35 22.49 5.38
C ASP A 179 -5.84 21.06 5.18
N GLY A 180 -5.37 20.75 3.98
CA GLY A 180 -5.09 19.40 3.60
C GLY A 180 -3.64 19.13 3.20
N THR A 181 -3.16 17.98 3.61
CA THR A 181 -2.00 17.37 3.01
C THR A 181 -2.41 16.67 1.72
N GLU A 182 -1.81 17.08 0.62
CA GLU A 182 -1.92 16.38 -0.65
C GLU A 182 -0.72 15.47 -0.85
N TRP A 183 -0.96 14.26 -1.34
CA TRP A 183 0.12 13.34 -1.68
C TRP A 183 -0.13 12.65 -3.00
N SER A 184 0.94 12.25 -3.66
CA SER A 184 0.88 11.43 -4.87
C SER A 184 2.09 10.51 -4.98
N VAL A 185 1.85 9.31 -5.52
CA VAL A 185 2.87 8.34 -5.92
C VAL A 185 2.63 7.99 -7.37
N LYS A 186 3.57 8.30 -8.25
CA LYS A 186 3.50 8.02 -9.68
C LYS A 186 4.61 7.07 -10.07
N ILE A 187 4.23 5.89 -10.55
CA ILE A 187 5.15 4.85 -11.02
C ILE A 187 5.12 4.85 -12.54
N ARG A 188 6.29 4.96 -13.17
CA ARG A 188 6.46 4.83 -14.62
C ARG A 188 7.15 3.52 -14.94
N TYR A 189 6.68 2.86 -15.98
CA TYR A 189 7.22 1.58 -16.44
C TYR A 189 7.93 1.74 -17.79
N SER A 190 8.82 0.80 -18.11
CA SER A 190 9.59 0.78 -19.35
C SER A 190 8.72 0.62 -20.60
N ASP A 191 7.51 0.05 -20.47
CA ASP A 191 6.50 -0.08 -21.54
C ASP A 191 5.72 1.23 -21.83
N GLY A 192 6.09 2.34 -21.19
CA GLY A 192 5.45 3.65 -21.32
C GLY A 192 4.17 3.84 -20.50
N LYS A 193 3.68 2.81 -19.85
CA LYS A 193 2.51 2.92 -18.96
C LYS A 193 2.88 3.59 -17.63
N THR A 194 1.85 4.05 -16.94
CA THR A 194 1.97 4.68 -15.60
C THR A 194 0.89 4.17 -14.67
N THR A 195 1.25 3.99 -13.40
CA THR A 195 0.29 3.85 -12.29
C THR A 195 0.40 5.07 -11.40
N MET A 196 -0.72 5.62 -10.95
CA MET A 196 -0.75 6.77 -10.07
C MET A 196 -1.71 6.55 -8.91
N PHE A 197 -1.21 6.80 -7.72
CA PHE A 197 -1.98 6.88 -6.49
C PHE A 197 -1.91 8.31 -5.95
N SER A 198 -2.99 8.79 -5.39
CA SER A 198 -3.04 10.14 -4.81
C SER A 198 -4.07 10.23 -3.70
N GLY A 199 -3.93 11.24 -2.85
CA GLY A 199 -4.91 11.49 -1.81
C GLY A 199 -4.82 12.90 -1.23
N ILE A 200 -5.89 13.27 -0.52
CA ILE A 200 -5.98 14.49 0.26
C ILE A 200 -6.45 14.10 1.65
N ASN A 201 -5.60 14.25 2.66
CA ASN A 201 -5.85 13.87 4.07
C ASN A 201 -6.36 12.43 4.30
N SER A 202 -6.22 11.61 3.32
CA SER A 202 -6.63 10.21 3.32
C SER A 202 -5.48 9.38 2.78
N TYR A 203 -5.09 8.36 3.53
CA TYR A 203 -3.90 7.55 3.24
C TYR A 203 -4.29 6.08 3.19
N PRO A 204 -3.64 5.25 2.36
CA PRO A 204 -3.74 3.81 2.48
C PRO A 204 -3.35 3.34 3.89
N PHE A 205 -3.93 2.26 4.35
CA PHE A 205 -3.71 1.74 5.71
C PHE A 205 -2.24 1.45 6.06
N ASN A 206 -1.40 1.23 5.06
CA ASN A 206 0.04 0.94 5.17
C ASN A 206 0.91 2.01 4.47
N PHE A 207 0.42 3.24 4.36
CA PHE A 207 1.16 4.34 3.75
C PHE A 207 2.42 4.70 4.51
N ALA A 208 2.40 4.57 5.83
CA ALA A 208 3.57 4.81 6.68
C ALA A 208 4.70 3.81 6.37
N ASP A 209 4.39 2.53 6.18
CA ASP A 209 5.39 1.51 5.81
C ASP A 209 6.02 1.80 4.44
N PHE A 210 5.20 2.28 3.49
CA PHE A 210 5.70 2.71 2.19
C PHE A 210 6.65 3.90 2.31
N LEU A 211 6.34 4.89 3.15
CA LEU A 211 7.23 6.04 3.36
C LEU A 211 8.53 5.63 4.05
N GLU A 212 8.47 4.74 5.04
CA GLU A 212 9.62 4.17 5.72
C GLU A 212 10.52 3.43 4.72
N LEU A 213 9.93 2.54 3.89
CA LEU A 213 10.62 1.85 2.81
C LEU A 213 11.33 2.82 1.88
N MET A 214 10.67 3.91 1.49
CA MET A 214 11.24 4.93 0.59
C MET A 214 12.14 5.93 1.31
N LYS A 215 12.46 5.72 2.60
CA LYS A 215 13.30 6.61 3.44
C LYS A 215 12.81 8.06 3.40
N ILE A 216 11.49 8.25 3.41
CA ILE A 216 10.84 9.55 3.44
C ILE A 216 10.38 9.83 4.86
N ASP A 217 11.10 10.71 5.53
CA ASP A 217 10.68 11.25 6.84
C ASP A 217 9.67 12.38 6.63
N TRP A 218 8.41 12.08 6.97
CA TRP A 218 7.30 12.99 6.79
C TRP A 218 6.26 12.89 7.91
#